data_f2f9b6622903ae785f54fb2a32e657a7
#
_entry.id   f2f9b6622903ae785f54fb2a32e657a7
#
_cell.length_a   1.000
_cell.length_b   1.000
_cell.length_c   1.000
_cell.angle_alpha   90.00
_cell.angle_beta   90.00
_cell.angle_gamma   90.00
#
_symmetry.space_group_name_H-M   'P 1'
#
loop_
_entity.id
_entity.type
_entity.pdbx_description
1 polymer ?
#
loop_
_entity_poly.entity_id
_entity_poly.type
_entity_poly.pdbx_seq_one_letter_code
_entity_poly.pdbx_strand_id
1 'polypeptide(L)'
;FVPEEDQGFFMASVTMPEGTSLNQTVKTVDAIADETKKIPGVKDIMTHAGGSTSNSGNVYISLDSWDQRTSSDLSVNSIIAKFNKTVVPLHPEARVAAFNTPALPGLGMEGGWTMQLQDNVGLSDTELGQVADQVVAACSARPELSGVRTSYATNTPSVQYAVDREKIKNLGISLSDVFTALQANFGGSQVNDFNQFGRAYKVIVQADTQYRSQADSLKFISVKSASGKMVPLDTLLTSSITTGPSSITRFNGVRSVTIQGSAASGYSSGEAMKAAEEEAKSVMPSGFTIEWSGQSREESTSSSSTMKVLIMALIFAFLCLAALYESWSMPFAVLFTVPTGIFGAVFSEYIIRTLASMTGGNATGFLNSVYMQIGIIMIIGLAAKNAILIVEFAKERVDKGMDPMDAVVIAAKLRLRPILMTAF
;
A
#
# COMPACT_ATOMS: atom_id res chain seq x y z
N PHE A 1 6.10 -9.34 -5.90
CA PHE A 1 7.07 -9.45 -4.78
C PHE A 1 6.50 -10.34 -3.66
N VAL A 2 5.51 -9.88 -2.93
CA VAL A 2 4.74 -10.73 -2.00
C VAL A 2 3.36 -10.91 -2.61
N PRO A 3 2.86 -12.13 -2.81
CA PRO A 3 1.54 -12.36 -3.35
C PRO A 3 0.48 -11.81 -2.40
N GLU A 4 -0.63 -11.34 -2.97
CA GLU A 4 -1.79 -10.95 -2.19
C GLU A 4 -2.40 -12.18 -1.53
N GLU A 5 -2.62 -12.09 -0.22
CA GLU A 5 -3.20 -13.15 0.59
C GLU A 5 -4.62 -12.80 1.03
N ASP A 6 -5.47 -13.79 1.19
CA ASP A 6 -6.78 -13.64 1.81
C ASP A 6 -6.61 -13.62 3.34
N GLN A 7 -6.57 -12.42 3.89
CA GLN A 7 -6.43 -12.20 5.34
C GLN A 7 -7.76 -12.27 6.11
N GLY A 8 -8.85 -12.64 5.43
CA GLY A 8 -10.18 -12.68 6.03
C GLY A 8 -10.85 -11.31 6.16
N PHE A 9 -10.29 -10.28 5.56
CA PHE A 9 -10.89 -8.94 5.50
C PHE A 9 -10.33 -8.14 4.31
N PHE A 10 -11.07 -7.12 3.90
CA PHE A 10 -10.61 -6.12 2.93
C PHE A 10 -11.09 -4.73 3.33
N MET A 11 -10.60 -3.71 2.66
CA MET A 11 -10.93 -2.32 2.95
C MET A 11 -11.53 -1.64 1.72
N ALA A 12 -12.40 -0.66 1.97
CA ALA A 12 -12.84 0.27 0.94
C ALA A 12 -12.61 1.71 1.42
N SER A 13 -11.92 2.48 0.60
CA SER A 13 -11.74 3.92 0.79
C SER A 13 -12.87 4.66 0.10
N VAL A 14 -13.49 5.60 0.79
CA VAL A 14 -14.59 6.43 0.31
C VAL A 14 -14.14 7.87 0.33
N THR A 15 -14.14 8.53 -0.82
CA THR A 15 -13.79 9.95 -0.93
C THR A 15 -14.96 10.70 -1.56
N MET A 16 -15.54 11.60 -0.78
CA MET A 16 -16.60 12.51 -1.23
C MET A 16 -15.99 13.73 -1.94
N PRO A 17 -16.77 14.46 -2.74
CA PRO A 17 -16.32 15.73 -3.31
C PRO A 17 -15.78 16.69 -2.26
N GLU A 18 -14.83 17.53 -2.68
CA GLU A 18 -14.23 18.54 -1.80
C GLU A 18 -15.30 19.48 -1.23
N GLY A 19 -15.16 19.81 0.05
CA GLY A 19 -16.14 20.63 0.79
C GLY A 19 -17.35 19.87 1.34
N THR A 20 -17.42 18.55 1.15
CA THR A 20 -18.49 17.72 1.74
C THR A 20 -18.40 17.71 3.27
N SER A 21 -19.52 17.90 3.94
CA SER A 21 -19.60 17.88 5.40
C SER A 21 -19.43 16.46 5.95
N LEU A 22 -18.87 16.36 7.15
CA LEU A 22 -18.71 15.07 7.84
C LEU A 22 -20.03 14.30 7.96
N ASN A 23 -21.15 14.99 8.25
CA ASN A 23 -22.45 14.33 8.37
C ASN A 23 -22.90 13.68 7.05
N GLN A 24 -22.61 14.29 5.91
CA GLN A 24 -22.92 13.70 4.60
C GLN A 24 -21.99 12.51 4.32
N THR A 25 -20.71 12.63 4.65
CA THR A 25 -19.76 11.51 4.52
C THR A 25 -20.19 10.31 5.37
N VAL A 26 -20.59 10.55 6.63
CA VAL A 26 -21.13 9.49 7.51
C VAL A 26 -22.31 8.78 6.85
N LYS A 27 -23.31 9.54 6.36
CA LYS A 27 -24.48 8.95 5.70
C LYS A 27 -24.13 8.07 4.50
N THR A 28 -23.19 8.53 3.66
CA THR A 28 -22.76 7.77 2.48
C THR A 28 -21.97 6.53 2.88
N VAL A 29 -21.07 6.65 3.84
CA VAL A 29 -20.25 5.50 4.34
C VAL A 29 -21.14 4.45 4.99
N ASP A 30 -22.15 4.86 5.78
CA ASP A 30 -23.10 3.93 6.40
C ASP A 30 -23.99 3.26 5.35
N ALA A 31 -24.46 4.00 4.33
CA ALA A 31 -25.21 3.42 3.22
C ALA A 31 -24.39 2.37 2.44
N ILE A 32 -23.09 2.65 2.16
CA ILE A 32 -22.17 1.70 1.57
C ILE A 32 -22.04 0.45 2.44
N ALA A 33 -21.92 0.61 3.76
CA ALA A 33 -21.83 -0.51 4.69
C ALA A 33 -23.09 -1.38 4.67
N ASP A 34 -24.28 -0.76 4.65
CA ASP A 34 -25.56 -1.48 4.63
C ASP A 34 -25.76 -2.29 3.34
N GLU A 35 -25.34 -1.75 2.19
CA GLU A 35 -25.33 -2.49 0.93
C GLU A 35 -24.29 -3.62 0.92
N THR A 36 -23.11 -3.37 1.50
CA THR A 36 -22.04 -4.36 1.58
C THR A 36 -22.40 -5.58 2.43
N LYS A 37 -23.18 -5.41 3.50
CA LYS A 37 -23.69 -6.52 4.34
C LYS A 37 -24.54 -7.53 3.56
N LYS A 38 -25.09 -7.15 2.41
CA LYS A 38 -25.89 -8.05 1.57
C LYS A 38 -25.04 -8.98 0.71
N ILE A 39 -23.73 -8.76 0.63
CA ILE A 39 -22.80 -9.59 -0.16
C ILE A 39 -22.52 -10.88 0.60
N PRO A 40 -22.74 -12.05 0.00
CA PRO A 40 -22.41 -13.34 0.63
C PRO A 40 -20.92 -13.43 0.98
N GLY A 41 -20.62 -13.94 2.18
CA GLY A 41 -19.26 -14.07 2.70
C GLY A 41 -18.79 -12.86 3.53
N VAL A 42 -19.60 -11.79 3.64
CA VAL A 42 -19.34 -10.66 4.54
C VAL A 42 -19.94 -10.96 5.91
N LYS A 43 -19.11 -10.86 6.96
CA LYS A 43 -19.49 -11.13 8.34
C LYS A 43 -19.83 -9.86 9.10
N ASP A 44 -18.84 -8.98 9.26
CA ASP A 44 -18.95 -7.76 10.04
C ASP A 44 -18.37 -6.57 9.27
N ILE A 45 -18.88 -5.37 9.54
CA ILE A 45 -18.39 -4.15 8.93
C ILE A 45 -18.18 -3.10 10.00
N MET A 46 -17.03 -2.44 9.93
CA MET A 46 -16.70 -1.27 10.73
C MET A 46 -16.53 -0.07 9.80
N THR A 47 -17.24 1.01 10.08
CA THR A 47 -17.16 2.27 9.34
C THR A 47 -16.36 3.29 10.11
N HIS A 48 -15.57 4.07 9.40
CA HIS A 48 -14.88 5.24 9.94
C HIS A 48 -15.05 6.39 8.94
N ALA A 49 -15.73 7.45 9.36
CA ALA A 49 -15.90 8.64 8.54
C ALA A 49 -15.17 9.82 9.16
N GLY A 50 -14.55 10.66 8.32
CA GLY A 50 -13.65 11.72 8.76
C GLY A 50 -12.21 11.22 8.93
N GLY A 51 -11.44 11.94 9.69
CA GLY A 51 -10.01 11.70 9.93
C GLY A 51 -9.23 12.96 9.65
N SER A 52 -8.34 12.94 8.67
CA SER A 52 -7.59 14.14 8.24
C SER A 52 -8.50 15.16 7.51
N THR A 53 -9.52 14.69 6.80
CA THR A 53 -10.49 15.52 6.07
C THR A 53 -11.91 15.04 6.34
N SER A 54 -12.89 15.96 6.29
CA SER A 54 -14.30 15.65 6.53
C SER A 54 -14.95 14.84 5.40
N ASN A 55 -14.38 14.87 4.20
CA ASN A 55 -14.89 14.23 2.99
C ASN A 55 -14.35 12.81 2.76
N SER A 56 -13.54 12.28 3.68
CA SER A 56 -12.97 10.94 3.57
C SER A 56 -13.58 9.96 4.56
N GLY A 57 -13.64 8.69 4.18
CA GLY A 57 -14.06 7.60 5.04
C GLY A 57 -13.44 6.27 4.63
N ASN A 58 -13.42 5.34 5.56
CA ASN A 58 -12.96 3.97 5.32
C ASN A 58 -14.00 2.98 5.83
N VAL A 59 -14.19 1.93 5.07
CA VAL A 59 -15.03 0.79 5.44
C VAL A 59 -14.11 -0.43 5.57
N TYR A 60 -14.11 -1.05 6.73
CA TYR A 60 -13.36 -2.27 7.04
C TYR A 60 -14.36 -3.42 7.01
N ILE A 61 -14.17 -4.33 6.10
CA ILE A 61 -15.10 -5.43 5.84
C ILE A 61 -14.45 -6.75 6.26
N SER A 62 -14.92 -7.33 7.36
CA SER A 62 -14.52 -8.66 7.81
C SER A 62 -15.33 -9.72 7.08
N LEU A 63 -14.66 -10.79 6.66
CA LEU A 63 -15.26 -11.89 5.95
C LEU A 63 -15.52 -13.09 6.88
N ASP A 64 -16.39 -13.98 6.47
CA ASP A 64 -16.57 -15.28 7.15
C ASP A 64 -15.25 -16.07 7.21
N SER A 65 -15.15 -17.02 8.11
CA SER A 65 -13.95 -17.87 8.24
C SER A 65 -13.68 -18.65 6.93
N TRP A 66 -12.42 -18.95 6.67
CA TRP A 66 -12.00 -19.67 5.44
C TRP A 66 -12.73 -21.01 5.28
N ASP A 67 -13.05 -21.70 6.39
CA ASP A 67 -13.80 -22.97 6.39
C ASP A 67 -15.22 -22.81 5.81
N GLN A 68 -15.80 -21.62 5.90
CA GLN A 68 -17.14 -21.30 5.37
C GLN A 68 -17.07 -20.74 3.95
N ARG A 69 -15.89 -20.26 3.51
CA ARG A 69 -15.63 -19.65 2.20
C ARG A 69 -14.81 -20.57 1.29
N THR A 70 -15.22 -21.83 1.15
CA THR A 70 -14.49 -22.83 0.34
C THR A 70 -14.68 -22.69 -1.17
N SER A 71 -15.71 -21.95 -1.60
CA SER A 71 -16.01 -21.70 -3.02
C SER A 71 -15.14 -20.56 -3.55
N SER A 72 -14.67 -20.67 -4.79
CA SER A 72 -13.90 -19.60 -5.48
C SER A 72 -14.64 -18.26 -5.55
N ASP A 73 -15.97 -18.29 -5.60
CA ASP A 73 -16.83 -17.10 -5.61
C ASP A 73 -16.85 -16.33 -4.29
N LEU A 74 -16.39 -16.96 -3.22
CA LEU A 74 -16.26 -16.37 -1.87
C LEU A 74 -14.82 -16.02 -1.50
N SER A 75 -13.88 -16.10 -2.45
CA SER A 75 -12.53 -15.56 -2.25
C SER A 75 -12.56 -14.04 -2.08
N VAL A 76 -11.59 -13.47 -1.34
CA VAL A 76 -11.53 -12.02 -1.10
C VAL A 76 -11.59 -11.22 -2.41
N ASN A 77 -10.87 -11.64 -3.44
CA ASN A 77 -10.84 -10.96 -4.74
C ASN A 77 -12.20 -11.04 -5.46
N SER A 78 -12.91 -12.18 -5.36
CA SER A 78 -14.26 -12.32 -5.92
C SER A 78 -15.28 -11.46 -5.18
N ILE A 79 -15.16 -11.33 -3.87
CA ILE A 79 -16.01 -10.47 -3.06
C ILE A 79 -15.74 -8.99 -3.38
N ILE A 80 -14.48 -8.57 -3.50
CA ILE A 80 -14.10 -7.22 -3.94
C ILE A 80 -14.67 -6.92 -5.34
N ALA A 81 -14.58 -7.87 -6.27
CA ALA A 81 -15.15 -7.71 -7.61
C ALA A 81 -16.69 -7.56 -7.56
N LYS A 82 -17.38 -8.34 -6.71
CA LYS A 82 -18.82 -8.19 -6.47
C LYS A 82 -19.14 -6.83 -5.85
N PHE A 83 -18.40 -6.40 -4.84
CA PHE A 83 -18.54 -5.07 -4.23
C PHE A 83 -18.43 -3.96 -5.28
N ASN A 84 -17.38 -3.99 -6.10
CA ASN A 84 -17.17 -3.00 -7.16
C ASN A 84 -18.29 -3.00 -8.20
N LYS A 85 -18.88 -4.16 -8.48
CA LYS A 85 -19.97 -4.30 -9.45
C LYS A 85 -21.35 -3.90 -8.90
N THR A 86 -21.61 -4.16 -7.62
CA THR A 86 -22.94 -4.02 -7.03
C THR A 86 -23.08 -2.80 -6.12
N VAL A 87 -22.08 -2.43 -5.34
CA VAL A 87 -22.15 -1.35 -4.35
C VAL A 87 -21.65 -0.03 -4.93
N VAL A 88 -20.50 -0.02 -5.59
CA VAL A 88 -19.89 1.22 -6.11
C VAL A 88 -20.84 1.99 -7.06
N PRO A 89 -21.56 1.36 -8.01
CA PRO A 89 -22.46 2.10 -8.90
C PRO A 89 -23.67 2.74 -8.22
N LEU A 90 -24.01 2.31 -7.00
CA LEU A 90 -25.12 2.90 -6.22
C LEU A 90 -24.75 4.24 -5.59
N HIS A 91 -23.46 4.56 -5.53
CA HIS A 91 -22.92 5.76 -4.88
C HIS A 91 -22.08 6.61 -5.84
N PRO A 92 -22.68 7.14 -6.93
CA PRO A 92 -21.98 7.97 -7.92
C PRO A 92 -21.48 9.30 -7.35
N GLU A 93 -22.01 9.71 -6.20
CA GLU A 93 -21.59 10.91 -5.47
C GLU A 93 -20.24 10.75 -4.77
N ALA A 94 -19.75 9.53 -4.61
CA ALA A 94 -18.50 9.21 -3.93
C ALA A 94 -17.53 8.46 -4.86
N ARG A 95 -16.25 8.73 -4.73
CA ARG A 95 -15.22 7.87 -5.26
C ARG A 95 -14.96 6.74 -4.26
N VAL A 96 -15.37 5.54 -4.60
CA VAL A 96 -15.19 4.34 -3.76
C VAL A 96 -14.15 3.43 -4.40
N ALA A 97 -13.13 3.04 -3.65
CA ALA A 97 -12.09 2.11 -4.10
C ALA A 97 -11.95 0.99 -3.06
N ALA A 98 -12.33 -0.22 -3.44
CA ALA A 98 -12.10 -1.42 -2.63
C ALA A 98 -10.77 -2.08 -3.02
N PHE A 99 -9.99 -2.47 -2.02
CA PHE A 99 -8.68 -3.08 -2.19
C PHE A 99 -8.42 -4.10 -1.09
N ASN A 100 -7.60 -5.10 -1.43
CA ASN A 100 -7.07 -6.02 -0.44
C ASN A 100 -5.97 -5.33 0.36
N THR A 101 -5.80 -5.74 1.62
CA THR A 101 -4.71 -5.20 2.45
C THR A 101 -3.37 -5.79 2.04
N PRO A 102 -2.26 -5.05 2.24
CA PRO A 102 -0.93 -5.57 1.98
C PRO A 102 -0.67 -6.84 2.79
N ALA A 103 0.01 -7.83 2.20
CA ALA A 103 0.38 -9.07 2.89
C ALA A 103 1.31 -8.82 4.09
N LEU A 104 2.10 -7.74 4.07
CA LEU A 104 3.01 -7.35 5.15
C LEU A 104 2.50 -6.10 5.86
N PRO A 105 2.08 -6.21 7.14
CA PRO A 105 1.68 -5.04 7.92
C PRO A 105 2.82 -4.01 8.04
N GLY A 106 2.48 -2.73 7.90
CA GLY A 106 3.44 -1.62 8.03
C GLY A 106 4.11 -1.16 6.74
N LEU A 107 3.95 -1.88 5.62
CA LEU A 107 4.49 -1.46 4.31
C LEU A 107 3.49 -0.65 3.46
N GLY A 108 2.39 -0.23 4.03
CA GLY A 108 1.34 0.56 3.39
C GLY A 108 -0.02 0.27 3.97
N MET A 109 -1.02 1.03 3.58
CA MET A 109 -2.43 0.84 3.97
C MET A 109 -3.20 0.06 2.88
N GLU A 110 -2.74 0.12 1.64
CA GLU A 110 -3.38 -0.43 0.46
C GLU A 110 -2.43 -1.39 -0.26
N GLY A 111 -2.97 -2.49 -0.80
CA GLY A 111 -2.26 -3.36 -1.73
C GLY A 111 -2.04 -2.68 -3.08
N GLY A 112 -1.09 -3.19 -3.85
CA GLY A 112 -0.72 -2.62 -5.14
C GLY A 112 0.58 -1.81 -5.08
N TRP A 113 0.74 -0.88 -6.02
CA TRP A 113 1.93 -0.03 -6.10
C TRP A 113 1.65 1.41 -5.66
N THR A 114 2.66 2.03 -5.04
CA THR A 114 2.60 3.42 -4.59
C THR A 114 3.83 4.18 -5.06
N MET A 115 3.59 5.23 -5.87
CA MET A 115 4.58 6.10 -6.47
C MET A 115 4.46 7.51 -5.88
N GLN A 116 5.60 8.11 -5.56
CA GLN A 116 5.71 9.50 -5.12
C GLN A 116 6.26 10.33 -6.27
N LEU A 117 5.42 11.19 -6.82
CA LEU A 117 5.81 12.17 -7.83
C LEU A 117 6.36 13.40 -7.11
N GLN A 118 7.67 13.62 -7.16
CA GLN A 118 8.36 14.69 -6.46
C GLN A 118 8.56 15.91 -7.34
N ASP A 119 8.18 17.07 -6.83
CA ASP A 119 8.38 18.37 -7.48
C ASP A 119 9.67 19.05 -6.97
N ASN A 120 10.72 18.99 -7.77
CA ASN A 120 11.99 19.68 -7.49
C ASN A 120 12.08 21.07 -8.15
N VAL A 121 11.06 21.47 -8.91
CA VAL A 121 11.00 22.78 -9.61
C VAL A 121 10.35 23.84 -8.73
N GLY A 122 9.39 23.44 -7.89
CA GLY A 122 8.62 24.35 -7.03
C GLY A 122 7.44 24.99 -7.77
N LEU A 123 6.71 24.22 -8.55
CA LEU A 123 5.50 24.67 -9.24
C LEU A 123 4.42 25.14 -8.24
N SER A 124 3.44 25.87 -8.74
CA SER A 124 2.23 26.18 -7.97
C SER A 124 1.45 24.89 -7.65
N ASP A 125 0.61 24.92 -6.62
CA ASP A 125 -0.20 23.75 -6.23
C ASP A 125 -1.13 23.30 -7.35
N THR A 126 -1.66 24.24 -8.13
CA THR A 126 -2.53 23.94 -9.28
C THR A 126 -1.79 23.25 -10.41
N GLU A 127 -0.59 23.73 -10.75
CA GLU A 127 0.26 23.12 -11.79
C GLU A 127 0.71 21.72 -11.37
N LEU A 128 1.10 21.55 -10.10
CA LEU A 128 1.45 20.23 -9.56
C LEU A 128 0.27 19.25 -9.65
N GLY A 129 -0.95 19.71 -9.35
CA GLY A 129 -2.17 18.93 -9.53
C GLY A 129 -2.41 18.53 -10.98
N GLN A 130 -2.23 19.45 -11.92
CA GLN A 130 -2.37 19.15 -13.35
C GLN A 130 -1.36 18.11 -13.84
N VAL A 131 -0.10 18.19 -13.40
CA VAL A 131 0.91 17.17 -13.73
C VAL A 131 0.53 15.81 -13.14
N ALA A 132 0.05 15.79 -11.90
CA ALA A 132 -0.40 14.54 -11.28
C ALA A 132 -1.58 13.92 -12.03
N ASP A 133 -2.57 14.73 -12.44
CA ASP A 133 -3.72 14.27 -13.22
C ASP A 133 -3.31 13.75 -14.60
N GLN A 134 -2.35 14.39 -15.26
CA GLN A 134 -1.79 13.92 -16.54
C GLN A 134 -1.11 12.54 -16.37
N VAL A 135 -0.31 12.36 -15.33
CA VAL A 135 0.33 11.08 -15.04
C VAL A 135 -0.71 10.00 -14.72
N VAL A 136 -1.75 10.32 -13.93
CA VAL A 136 -2.85 9.38 -13.63
C VAL A 136 -3.60 8.99 -14.91
N ALA A 137 -3.90 9.95 -15.79
CA ALA A 137 -4.59 9.69 -17.06
C ALA A 137 -3.75 8.80 -17.99
N ALA A 138 -2.46 9.10 -18.15
CA ALA A 138 -1.54 8.31 -18.97
C ALA A 138 -1.39 6.88 -18.43
N CYS A 139 -1.15 6.73 -17.13
CA CYS A 139 -1.06 5.42 -16.48
C CYS A 139 -2.39 4.62 -16.60
N SER A 140 -3.54 5.29 -16.49
CA SER A 140 -4.85 4.62 -16.61
C SER A 140 -5.15 4.08 -17.99
N ALA A 141 -4.45 4.57 -19.03
CA ALA A 141 -4.59 4.08 -20.39
C ALA A 141 -3.82 2.78 -20.68
N ARG A 142 -2.92 2.38 -19.79
CA ARG A 142 -2.09 1.17 -19.91
C ARG A 142 -2.86 -0.09 -19.50
N PRO A 143 -2.81 -1.15 -20.33
CA PRO A 143 -3.50 -2.42 -20.02
C PRO A 143 -2.89 -3.16 -18.81
N GLU A 144 -1.64 -2.88 -18.46
CA GLU A 144 -0.94 -3.48 -17.32
C GLU A 144 -1.40 -2.90 -15.97
N LEU A 145 -2.07 -1.73 -16.00
CA LEU A 145 -2.42 -0.96 -14.82
C LEU A 145 -3.92 -0.94 -14.58
N SER A 146 -4.32 -0.95 -13.32
CA SER A 146 -5.72 -0.82 -12.92
C SER A 146 -5.86 0.06 -11.67
N GLY A 147 -7.00 0.75 -11.54
CA GLY A 147 -7.33 1.55 -10.35
C GLY A 147 -6.35 2.67 -10.06
N VAL A 148 -5.71 3.25 -11.10
CA VAL A 148 -4.74 4.35 -10.93
C VAL A 148 -5.45 5.59 -10.43
N ARG A 149 -4.95 6.17 -9.35
CA ARG A 149 -5.55 7.33 -8.69
C ARG A 149 -4.55 8.16 -7.91
N THR A 150 -4.93 9.40 -7.64
CA THR A 150 -4.30 10.26 -6.64
C THR A 150 -5.34 10.79 -5.67
N SER A 151 -4.92 11.05 -4.44
CA SER A 151 -5.72 11.75 -3.43
C SER A 151 -5.41 13.25 -3.36
N TYR A 152 -4.49 13.75 -4.18
CA TYR A 152 -4.14 15.16 -4.22
C TYR A 152 -5.22 15.96 -4.93
N ALA A 153 -5.85 16.88 -4.20
CA ALA A 153 -6.88 17.77 -4.72
C ALA A 153 -6.46 19.21 -4.50
N THR A 154 -6.61 20.05 -5.52
CA THR A 154 -6.25 21.48 -5.48
C THR A 154 -7.47 22.40 -5.44
N ASN A 155 -8.66 21.85 -5.49
CA ASN A 155 -9.94 22.55 -5.56
C ASN A 155 -10.73 22.55 -4.25
N THR A 156 -10.06 22.26 -3.12
CA THR A 156 -10.71 22.29 -1.81
C THR A 156 -11.13 23.72 -1.47
N PRO A 157 -12.43 24.00 -1.30
CA PRO A 157 -12.90 25.34 -0.97
C PRO A 157 -12.47 25.71 0.44
N SER A 158 -11.92 26.90 0.60
CA SER A 158 -11.52 27.46 1.88
C SER A 158 -11.95 28.93 2.01
N VAL A 159 -12.16 29.37 3.24
CA VAL A 159 -12.45 30.77 3.53
C VAL A 159 -11.17 31.40 4.04
N GLN A 160 -10.67 32.39 3.31
CA GLN A 160 -9.50 33.18 3.70
C GLN A 160 -9.96 34.45 4.41
N TYR A 161 -9.46 34.69 5.60
CA TYR A 161 -9.67 35.91 6.36
C TYR A 161 -8.46 36.84 6.28
N ALA A 162 -8.60 37.95 5.57
CA ALA A 162 -7.59 38.99 5.54
C ALA A 162 -7.79 39.92 6.75
N VAL A 163 -6.70 40.11 7.50
CA VAL A 163 -6.70 40.87 8.77
C VAL A 163 -6.26 42.32 8.52
N ASP A 164 -7.12 43.29 8.88
CA ASP A 164 -6.78 44.69 8.89
C ASP A 164 -6.00 45.04 10.16
N ARG A 165 -4.67 44.93 10.09
CA ARG A 165 -3.76 45.12 11.24
C ARG A 165 -3.74 46.55 11.73
N GLU A 166 -3.91 47.55 10.84
CA GLU A 166 -3.92 48.96 11.20
C GLU A 166 -5.18 49.29 12.01
N LYS A 167 -6.33 48.85 11.54
CA LYS A 167 -7.58 49.06 12.23
C LYS A 167 -7.63 48.36 13.61
N ILE A 168 -7.10 47.14 13.72
CA ILE A 168 -6.95 46.44 14.99
C ILE A 168 -6.11 47.24 15.98
N LYS A 169 -4.96 47.74 15.53
CA LYS A 169 -4.05 48.52 16.36
C LYS A 169 -4.67 49.86 16.80
N ASN A 170 -5.37 50.54 15.89
CA ASN A 170 -6.04 51.83 16.19
C ASN A 170 -7.18 51.66 17.20
N LEU A 171 -7.86 50.52 17.21
CA LEU A 171 -8.90 50.18 18.18
C LEU A 171 -8.35 49.66 19.50
N GLY A 172 -7.02 49.51 19.64
CA GLY A 172 -6.37 48.99 20.83
C GLY A 172 -6.70 47.52 21.09
N ILE A 173 -6.90 46.73 20.02
CA ILE A 173 -7.19 45.29 20.10
C ILE A 173 -5.89 44.50 19.93
N SER A 174 -5.69 43.44 20.68
CA SER A 174 -4.58 42.52 20.49
C SER A 174 -4.81 41.62 19.28
N LEU A 175 -3.82 41.50 18.38
CA LEU A 175 -3.86 40.51 17.29
C LEU A 175 -3.99 39.10 17.82
N SER A 176 -3.39 38.79 18.97
CA SER A 176 -3.51 37.48 19.62
C SER A 176 -4.95 37.18 20.00
N ASP A 177 -5.69 38.15 20.50
CA ASP A 177 -7.10 37.99 20.89
C ASP A 177 -7.99 37.73 19.68
N VAL A 178 -7.71 38.37 18.54
CA VAL A 178 -8.42 38.12 17.27
C VAL A 178 -8.18 36.71 16.79
N PHE A 179 -6.93 36.23 16.77
CA PHE A 179 -6.64 34.87 16.36
C PHE A 179 -7.16 33.82 17.34
N THR A 180 -7.10 34.08 18.64
CA THR A 180 -7.66 33.20 19.66
C THR A 180 -9.19 33.10 19.52
N ALA A 181 -9.87 34.21 19.26
CA ALA A 181 -11.31 34.20 19.01
C ALA A 181 -11.68 33.42 17.74
N LEU A 182 -10.92 33.59 16.65
CA LEU A 182 -11.12 32.80 15.41
C LEU A 182 -10.88 31.31 15.68
N GLN A 183 -9.78 30.96 16.33
CA GLN A 183 -9.46 29.57 16.66
C GLN A 183 -10.54 28.94 17.54
N ALA A 184 -10.92 29.59 18.64
CA ALA A 184 -11.90 29.05 19.56
C ALA A 184 -13.27 28.85 18.91
N ASN A 185 -13.72 29.79 18.06
CA ASN A 185 -15.06 29.71 17.47
C ASN A 185 -15.11 28.80 16.26
N PHE A 186 -14.16 28.86 15.32
CA PHE A 186 -14.17 28.07 14.08
C PHE A 186 -13.40 26.76 14.20
N GLY A 187 -12.18 26.79 14.76
CA GLY A 187 -11.31 25.61 14.87
C GLY A 187 -11.54 24.74 16.10
N GLY A 188 -12.11 25.32 17.15
CA GLY A 188 -12.19 24.72 18.48
C GLY A 188 -10.89 24.93 19.27
N SER A 189 -11.05 25.19 20.56
CA SER A 189 -9.95 25.34 21.52
C SER A 189 -10.07 24.32 22.63
N GLN A 190 -9.04 23.51 22.83
CA GLN A 190 -8.94 22.62 23.99
C GLN A 190 -8.60 23.45 25.23
N VAL A 191 -9.56 23.62 26.11
CA VAL A 191 -9.43 24.47 27.30
C VAL A 191 -9.05 23.69 28.55
N ASN A 192 -9.34 22.41 28.59
CA ASN A 192 -9.04 21.53 29.74
C ASN A 192 -9.09 20.05 29.33
N ASP A 193 -8.65 19.20 30.26
CA ASP A 193 -8.81 17.75 30.21
C ASP A 193 -9.42 17.26 31.51
N PHE A 194 -10.21 16.18 31.48
CA PHE A 194 -10.68 15.49 32.66
C PHE A 194 -10.55 13.97 32.52
N ASN A 195 -10.31 13.31 33.63
CA ASN A 195 -10.19 11.85 33.67
C ASN A 195 -11.48 11.22 34.19
N GLN A 196 -12.04 10.30 33.37
CA GLN A 196 -13.21 9.53 33.74
C GLN A 196 -13.13 8.11 33.14
N PHE A 197 -13.56 7.11 33.90
CA PHE A 197 -13.53 5.70 33.47
C PHE A 197 -12.14 5.20 32.98
N GLY A 198 -11.06 5.69 33.57
CA GLY A 198 -9.70 5.33 33.22
C GLY A 198 -9.20 5.94 31.89
N ARG A 199 -9.92 6.93 31.33
CA ARG A 199 -9.54 7.64 30.11
C ARG A 199 -9.46 9.14 30.35
N ALA A 200 -8.53 9.82 29.67
CA ALA A 200 -8.46 11.27 29.63
C ALA A 200 -9.36 11.80 28.50
N TYR A 201 -10.27 12.69 28.82
CA TYR A 201 -11.18 13.34 27.89
C TYR A 201 -10.80 14.81 27.74
N LYS A 202 -10.81 15.29 26.49
CA LYS A 202 -10.52 16.68 26.17
C LYS A 202 -11.79 17.52 26.25
N VAL A 203 -11.68 18.70 26.88
CA VAL A 203 -12.75 19.70 26.86
C VAL A 203 -12.45 20.69 25.75
N ILE A 204 -13.26 20.67 24.71
CA ILE A 204 -13.12 21.54 23.53
C ILE A 204 -14.28 22.56 23.53
N VAL A 205 -13.94 23.83 23.45
CA VAL A 205 -14.90 24.93 23.28
C VAL A 205 -14.92 25.35 21.82
N GLN A 206 -16.09 25.41 21.22
CA GLN A 206 -16.29 25.80 19.84
C GLN A 206 -17.66 26.47 19.68
N ALA A 207 -17.82 27.40 18.74
CA ALA A 207 -19.13 27.95 18.39
C ALA A 207 -20.07 26.88 17.86
N ASP A 208 -21.36 26.98 18.18
CA ASP A 208 -22.37 26.09 17.61
C ASP A 208 -22.42 26.22 16.08
N THR A 209 -22.84 25.15 15.40
CA THR A 209 -22.82 25.03 13.94
C THR A 209 -23.50 26.20 13.24
N GLN A 210 -24.61 26.69 13.77
CA GLN A 210 -25.33 27.85 13.20
C GLN A 210 -24.52 29.14 13.16
N TYR A 211 -23.50 29.29 14.03
CA TYR A 211 -22.63 30.48 14.14
C TYR A 211 -21.28 30.33 13.46
N ARG A 212 -20.99 29.20 12.80
CA ARG A 212 -19.71 28.95 12.15
C ARG A 212 -19.81 28.30 10.76
N SER A 213 -21.04 28.04 10.27
CA SER A 213 -21.25 27.34 8.99
C SER A 213 -21.18 28.25 7.76
N GLN A 214 -21.14 29.56 7.92
CA GLN A 214 -21.14 30.52 6.83
C GLN A 214 -19.96 31.49 6.93
N ALA A 215 -19.47 32.00 5.80
CA ALA A 215 -18.39 32.99 5.77
C ALA A 215 -18.75 34.28 6.55
N ASP A 216 -20.04 34.66 6.56
CA ASP A 216 -20.57 35.81 7.28
C ASP A 216 -20.70 35.61 8.79
N SER A 217 -20.36 34.46 9.31
CA SER A 217 -20.47 34.15 10.74
C SER A 217 -19.55 35.01 11.62
N LEU A 218 -18.59 35.73 11.03
CA LEU A 218 -17.74 36.69 11.74
C LEU A 218 -18.51 37.75 12.51
N LYS A 219 -19.69 38.14 12.05
CA LYS A 219 -20.56 39.16 12.72
C LYS A 219 -21.07 38.73 14.10
N PHE A 220 -21.10 37.44 14.39
CA PHE A 220 -21.53 36.90 15.68
C PHE A 220 -20.42 36.81 16.73
N ILE A 221 -19.16 36.97 16.28
CA ILE A 221 -17.98 36.84 17.13
C ILE A 221 -17.41 38.22 17.39
N SER A 222 -17.16 38.57 18.66
CA SER A 222 -16.61 39.82 19.05
C SER A 222 -15.38 39.70 19.93
N VAL A 223 -14.46 40.65 19.80
CA VAL A 223 -13.28 40.78 20.63
C VAL A 223 -13.32 42.09 21.46
N LYS A 224 -12.71 42.08 22.62
CA LYS A 224 -12.71 43.21 23.52
C LYS A 224 -11.57 44.17 23.18
N SER A 225 -11.88 45.47 23.00
CA SER A 225 -10.87 46.52 22.82
C SER A 225 -10.27 46.95 24.16
N ALA A 226 -9.18 47.68 24.13
CA ALA A 226 -8.54 48.27 25.31
C ALA A 226 -9.48 49.22 26.08
N SER A 227 -10.44 49.84 25.39
CA SER A 227 -11.48 50.71 26.01
C SER A 227 -12.62 49.89 26.64
N GLY A 228 -12.59 48.56 26.60
CA GLY A 228 -13.63 47.70 27.13
C GLY A 228 -14.82 47.45 26.22
N LYS A 229 -14.87 48.06 25.04
CA LYS A 229 -15.95 47.85 24.06
C LYS A 229 -15.76 46.55 23.30
N MET A 230 -16.87 45.87 23.02
CA MET A 230 -16.89 44.67 22.15
C MET A 230 -16.94 45.09 20.69
N VAL A 231 -16.02 44.61 19.89
CA VAL A 231 -15.91 44.88 18.45
C VAL A 231 -16.11 43.60 17.68
N PRO A 232 -17.11 43.53 16.78
CA PRO A 232 -17.33 42.35 15.93
C PRO A 232 -16.18 42.12 14.98
N LEU A 233 -15.87 40.81 14.70
CA LEU A 233 -14.74 40.46 13.86
C LEU A 233 -14.93 40.82 12.39
N ASP A 234 -16.15 40.92 11.89
CA ASP A 234 -16.46 41.35 10.53
C ASP A 234 -16.00 42.79 10.22
N THR A 235 -15.85 43.63 11.26
CA THR A 235 -15.29 44.96 11.12
C THR A 235 -13.75 44.99 11.01
N LEU A 236 -13.08 43.91 11.43
CA LEU A 236 -11.62 43.79 11.52
C LEU A 236 -11.05 42.85 10.43
N LEU A 237 -11.89 42.04 9.83
CA LEU A 237 -11.52 40.99 8.90
C LEU A 237 -12.36 41.08 7.63
N THR A 238 -11.73 40.78 6.49
CA THR A 238 -12.46 40.61 5.22
C THR A 238 -12.40 39.14 4.84
N SER A 239 -13.54 38.53 4.58
CA SER A 239 -13.63 37.14 4.13
C SER A 239 -13.61 37.07 2.60
N SER A 240 -12.89 36.08 2.06
CA SER A 240 -12.93 35.73 0.64
C SER A 240 -12.92 34.20 0.51
N ILE A 241 -13.69 33.68 -0.46
CA ILE A 241 -13.65 32.26 -0.79
C ILE A 241 -12.51 32.03 -1.77
N THR A 242 -11.66 31.09 -1.46
CA THR A 242 -10.54 30.63 -2.31
C THR A 242 -10.53 29.13 -2.43
N THR A 243 -9.78 28.61 -3.35
CA THR A 243 -9.52 27.15 -3.49
C THR A 243 -8.05 26.88 -3.34
N GLY A 244 -7.73 25.73 -2.77
CA GLY A 244 -6.34 25.32 -2.57
C GLY A 244 -6.25 23.84 -2.25
N PRO A 245 -5.04 23.29 -2.06
CA PRO A 245 -4.88 21.90 -1.66
C PRO A 245 -5.35 21.70 -0.21
N SER A 246 -6.00 20.56 0.05
CA SER A 246 -6.40 20.15 1.40
C SER A 246 -5.20 19.82 2.28
N SER A 247 -4.13 19.29 1.67
CA SER A 247 -2.87 18.97 2.34
C SER A 247 -1.70 19.05 1.38
N ILE A 248 -0.53 19.39 1.90
CA ILE A 248 0.75 19.40 1.16
C ILE A 248 1.64 18.33 1.79
N THR A 249 1.89 17.26 1.04
CA THR A 249 2.77 16.19 1.47
C THR A 249 4.20 16.39 1.00
N ARG A 250 5.15 15.92 1.81
CA ARG A 250 6.57 15.89 1.46
C ARG A 250 7.11 14.48 1.65
N PHE A 251 7.83 14.00 0.66
CA PHE A 251 8.52 12.73 0.74
C PHE A 251 10.03 13.00 0.64
N ASN A 252 10.80 12.51 1.61
CA ASN A 252 12.25 12.81 1.74
C ASN A 252 12.56 14.34 1.73
N GLY A 253 11.66 15.15 2.31
CA GLY A 253 11.81 16.62 2.36
C GLY A 253 11.36 17.36 1.10
N VAL A 254 11.14 16.68 -0.02
CA VAL A 254 10.66 17.27 -1.27
C VAL A 254 9.13 17.19 -1.35
N ARG A 255 8.50 18.25 -1.86
CA ARG A 255 7.05 18.29 -2.09
C ARG A 255 6.66 17.18 -3.07
N SER A 256 5.67 16.39 -2.73
CA SER A 256 5.30 15.22 -3.51
C SER A 256 3.79 15.00 -3.60
N VAL A 257 3.38 14.33 -4.66
CA VAL A 257 2.02 13.80 -4.84
C VAL A 257 2.09 12.29 -4.87
N THR A 258 1.23 11.65 -4.09
CA THR A 258 1.12 10.20 -4.07
C THR A 258 0.18 9.73 -5.18
N ILE A 259 0.67 8.82 -6.03
CA ILE A 259 -0.10 8.13 -7.06
C ILE A 259 -0.10 6.64 -6.73
N GLN A 260 -1.27 6.04 -6.74
CA GLN A 260 -1.47 4.64 -6.37
C GLN A 260 -2.20 3.89 -7.48
N GLY A 261 -1.95 2.60 -7.57
CA GLY A 261 -2.63 1.71 -8.50
C GLY A 261 -2.31 0.26 -8.21
N SER A 262 -2.91 -0.63 -8.97
CA SER A 262 -2.68 -2.07 -8.88
C SER A 262 -2.28 -2.62 -10.24
N ALA A 263 -1.67 -3.81 -10.25
CA ALA A 263 -1.50 -4.56 -11.47
C ALA A 263 -2.86 -5.00 -12.01
N ALA A 264 -3.05 -4.91 -13.33
CA ALA A 264 -4.22 -5.47 -13.97
C ALA A 264 -4.17 -7.01 -13.93
N SER A 265 -5.33 -7.64 -14.07
CA SER A 265 -5.42 -9.11 -14.06
C SER A 265 -4.52 -9.73 -15.14
N GLY A 266 -3.65 -10.65 -14.73
CA GLY A 266 -2.69 -11.34 -15.60
C GLY A 266 -1.30 -10.71 -15.65
N TYR A 267 -1.10 -9.54 -15.05
CA TYR A 267 0.21 -8.87 -14.98
C TYR A 267 0.80 -8.95 -13.57
N SER A 268 2.10 -8.92 -13.48
CA SER A 268 2.83 -8.89 -12.21
C SER A 268 2.96 -7.46 -11.66
N SER A 269 3.20 -7.34 -10.35
CA SER A 269 3.49 -6.05 -9.72
C SER A 269 4.70 -5.35 -10.34
N GLY A 270 5.75 -6.10 -10.69
CA GLY A 270 6.95 -5.54 -11.32
C GLY A 270 6.69 -5.00 -12.75
N GLU A 271 5.85 -5.67 -13.55
CA GLU A 271 5.42 -5.18 -14.86
C GLU A 271 4.59 -3.91 -14.72
N ALA A 272 3.66 -3.89 -13.76
CA ALA A 272 2.84 -2.72 -13.47
C ALA A 272 3.70 -1.53 -13.02
N MET A 273 4.63 -1.73 -12.10
CA MET A 273 5.54 -0.67 -11.66
C MET A 273 6.38 -0.12 -12.82
N LYS A 274 6.91 -0.99 -13.67
CA LYS A 274 7.69 -0.57 -14.84
C LYS A 274 6.84 0.23 -15.82
N ALA A 275 5.63 -0.22 -16.12
CA ALA A 275 4.69 0.50 -16.99
C ALA A 275 4.31 1.87 -16.41
N ALA A 276 4.05 1.95 -15.10
CA ALA A 276 3.75 3.21 -14.42
C ALA A 276 4.94 4.19 -14.47
N GLU A 277 6.16 3.70 -14.28
CA GLU A 277 7.37 4.52 -14.35
C GLU A 277 7.64 5.04 -15.76
N GLU A 278 7.48 4.19 -16.79
CA GLU A 278 7.64 4.57 -18.20
C GLU A 278 6.65 5.67 -18.60
N GLU A 279 5.36 5.49 -18.27
CA GLU A 279 4.34 6.48 -18.60
C GLU A 279 4.50 7.76 -17.82
N ALA A 280 4.78 7.70 -16.53
CA ALA A 280 5.02 8.91 -15.75
C ALA A 280 6.21 9.71 -16.31
N LYS A 281 7.32 9.05 -16.67
CA LYS A 281 8.48 9.71 -17.30
C LYS A 281 8.18 10.32 -18.66
N SER A 282 7.20 9.79 -19.40
CA SER A 282 6.84 10.29 -20.74
C SER A 282 6.07 11.61 -20.70
N VAL A 283 5.27 11.83 -19.64
CA VAL A 283 4.36 12.98 -19.52
C VAL A 283 4.80 14.04 -18.51
N MET A 284 5.65 13.69 -17.55
CA MET A 284 6.09 14.65 -16.55
C MET A 284 7.11 15.65 -17.12
N PRO A 285 7.04 16.93 -16.68
CA PRO A 285 8.02 17.94 -17.06
C PRO A 285 9.42 17.64 -16.50
N SER A 286 10.43 18.28 -17.10
CA SER A 286 11.81 18.24 -16.58
C SER A 286 11.87 18.80 -15.15
N GLY A 287 12.64 18.13 -14.28
CA GLY A 287 12.78 18.53 -12.86
C GLY A 287 11.85 17.78 -11.91
N PHE A 288 10.97 16.92 -12.42
CA PHE A 288 10.25 15.96 -11.58
C PHE A 288 11.05 14.66 -11.41
N THR A 289 10.89 14.03 -10.27
CA THR A 289 11.48 12.72 -9.99
C THR A 289 10.42 11.77 -9.43
N ILE A 290 10.65 10.49 -9.65
CA ILE A 290 9.78 9.42 -9.17
C ILE A 290 10.52 8.66 -8.09
N GLU A 291 9.85 8.46 -6.96
CA GLU A 291 10.31 7.59 -5.88
C GLU A 291 9.23 6.56 -5.53
N TRP A 292 9.64 5.34 -5.32
CA TRP A 292 8.75 4.30 -4.84
C TRP A 292 8.61 4.36 -3.33
N SER A 293 7.43 4.09 -2.79
CA SER A 293 7.18 4.06 -1.35
C SER A 293 6.45 2.80 -0.91
N GLY A 294 6.49 2.51 0.39
CA GLY A 294 5.87 1.30 0.95
C GLY A 294 6.41 0.01 0.34
N GLN A 295 5.53 -0.94 0.06
CA GLN A 295 5.87 -2.24 -0.51
C GLN A 295 6.60 -2.13 -1.85
N SER A 296 6.24 -1.15 -2.70
CA SER A 296 6.86 -0.92 -4.01
C SER A 296 8.33 -0.56 -3.91
N ARG A 297 8.72 0.18 -2.87
CA ARG A 297 10.13 0.48 -2.61
C ARG A 297 10.92 -0.78 -2.26
N GLU A 298 10.36 -1.63 -1.40
CA GLU A 298 10.99 -2.89 -1.02
C GLU A 298 11.13 -3.82 -2.23
N GLU A 299 10.10 -3.91 -3.07
CA GLU A 299 10.13 -4.68 -4.30
C GLU A 299 11.21 -4.18 -5.27
N SER A 300 11.26 -2.88 -5.53
CA SER A 300 12.28 -2.25 -6.38
C SER A 300 13.70 -2.49 -5.89
N THR A 301 13.92 -2.40 -4.57
CA THR A 301 15.24 -2.58 -3.95
C THR A 301 15.63 -4.07 -3.88
N SER A 302 14.68 -4.95 -3.54
CA SER A 302 14.94 -6.38 -3.35
C SER A 302 15.25 -7.10 -4.65
N SER A 303 14.63 -6.70 -5.77
CA SER A 303 14.85 -7.36 -7.05
C SER A 303 16.32 -7.34 -7.50
N SER A 304 17.05 -6.26 -7.17
CA SER A 304 18.49 -6.14 -7.46
C SER A 304 19.37 -6.89 -6.45
N SER A 305 18.88 -7.12 -5.24
CA SER A 305 19.66 -7.72 -4.14
C SER A 305 19.58 -9.25 -4.13
N THR A 306 18.44 -9.83 -4.53
CA THR A 306 18.20 -11.28 -4.50
C THR A 306 19.22 -12.07 -5.30
N MET A 307 19.56 -11.61 -6.51
CA MET A 307 20.55 -12.30 -7.35
C MET A 307 21.94 -12.30 -6.69
N LYS A 308 22.32 -11.22 -6.02
CA LYS A 308 23.60 -11.12 -5.28
C LYS A 308 23.61 -12.10 -4.10
N VAL A 309 22.51 -12.20 -3.36
CA VAL A 309 22.36 -13.12 -2.22
C VAL A 309 22.43 -14.57 -2.71
N LEU A 310 21.76 -14.91 -3.81
CA LEU A 310 21.80 -16.25 -4.38
C LEU A 310 23.20 -16.65 -4.82
N ILE A 311 23.92 -15.77 -5.52
CA ILE A 311 25.30 -16.01 -5.94
C ILE A 311 26.22 -16.17 -4.72
N MET A 312 26.08 -15.30 -3.70
CA MET A 312 26.85 -15.41 -2.45
C MET A 312 26.57 -16.72 -1.72
N ALA A 313 25.32 -17.15 -1.65
CA ALA A 313 24.93 -18.43 -1.03
C ALA A 313 25.57 -19.62 -1.77
N LEU A 314 25.59 -19.61 -3.10
CA LEU A 314 26.23 -20.63 -3.93
C LEU A 314 27.75 -20.65 -3.71
N ILE A 315 28.41 -19.50 -3.69
CA ILE A 315 29.85 -19.39 -3.43
C ILE A 315 30.17 -19.93 -2.04
N PHE A 316 29.40 -19.53 -1.03
CA PHE A 316 29.64 -20.00 0.34
C PHE A 316 29.42 -21.50 0.47
N ALA A 317 28.35 -22.03 -0.13
CA ALA A 317 28.13 -23.48 -0.16
C ALA A 317 29.26 -24.23 -0.85
N PHE A 318 29.77 -23.69 -1.98
CA PHE A 318 30.93 -24.26 -2.68
C PHE A 318 32.19 -24.29 -1.78
N LEU A 319 32.47 -23.17 -1.12
CA LEU A 319 33.68 -23.08 -0.23
C LEU A 319 33.57 -24.04 0.97
N CYS A 320 32.36 -24.15 1.57
CA CYS A 320 32.14 -25.09 2.66
C CYS A 320 32.33 -26.54 2.20
N LEU A 321 31.83 -26.91 1.03
CA LEU A 321 32.03 -28.25 0.46
C LEU A 321 33.50 -28.50 0.08
N ALA A 322 34.18 -27.50 -0.49
CA ALA A 322 35.58 -27.61 -0.83
C ALA A 322 36.46 -27.83 0.41
N ALA A 323 36.15 -27.14 1.52
CA ALA A 323 36.81 -27.34 2.80
C ALA A 323 36.51 -28.72 3.41
N LEU A 324 35.24 -29.18 3.30
CA LEU A 324 34.81 -30.49 3.84
C LEU A 324 35.47 -31.66 3.10
N TYR A 325 35.58 -31.56 1.77
CA TYR A 325 36.11 -32.65 0.93
C TYR A 325 37.61 -32.54 0.62
N GLU A 326 38.26 -31.47 1.07
CA GLU A 326 39.65 -31.17 0.75
C GLU A 326 39.99 -31.27 -0.76
N SER A 327 38.97 -30.91 -1.58
CA SER A 327 39.02 -31.05 -3.04
C SER A 327 38.20 -29.95 -3.71
N TRP A 328 38.73 -29.43 -4.82
CA TRP A 328 38.03 -28.42 -5.65
C TRP A 328 37.04 -29.03 -6.67
N SER A 329 37.27 -30.31 -7.06
CA SER A 329 36.41 -30.97 -8.06
C SER A 329 35.13 -31.56 -7.51
N MET A 330 35.14 -32.09 -6.27
CA MET A 330 33.99 -32.72 -5.65
C MET A 330 32.79 -31.79 -5.44
N PRO A 331 32.97 -30.54 -4.99
CA PRO A 331 31.86 -29.60 -4.84
C PRO A 331 31.12 -29.32 -6.13
N PHE A 332 31.76 -29.34 -7.30
CA PHE A 332 31.10 -29.17 -8.58
C PHE A 332 30.09 -30.30 -8.85
N ALA A 333 30.45 -31.55 -8.56
CA ALA A 333 29.52 -32.68 -8.74
C ALA A 333 28.24 -32.52 -7.91
N VAL A 334 28.38 -32.01 -6.67
CA VAL A 334 27.23 -31.72 -5.80
C VAL A 334 26.41 -30.54 -6.34
N LEU A 335 27.06 -29.45 -6.73
CA LEU A 335 26.38 -28.23 -7.19
C LEU A 335 25.68 -28.40 -8.55
N PHE A 336 26.09 -29.37 -9.39
CA PHE A 336 25.35 -29.70 -10.62
C PHE A 336 23.92 -30.22 -10.39
N THR A 337 23.58 -30.60 -9.16
CA THR A 337 22.18 -30.94 -8.80
C THR A 337 21.31 -29.72 -8.59
N VAL A 338 21.88 -28.54 -8.29
CA VAL A 338 21.15 -27.30 -8.01
C VAL A 338 20.31 -26.85 -9.22
N PRO A 339 20.84 -26.81 -10.46
CA PRO A 339 20.05 -26.46 -11.64
C PRO A 339 18.82 -27.35 -11.85
N THR A 340 18.94 -28.67 -11.54
CA THR A 340 17.80 -29.61 -11.62
C THR A 340 16.74 -29.29 -10.58
N GLY A 341 17.14 -28.93 -9.36
CA GLY A 341 16.23 -28.50 -8.31
C GLY A 341 15.48 -27.22 -8.67
N ILE A 342 16.19 -26.22 -9.17
CA ILE A 342 15.59 -24.95 -9.64
C ILE A 342 14.65 -25.20 -10.81
N PHE A 343 15.05 -26.02 -11.79
CA PHE A 343 14.20 -26.41 -12.90
C PHE A 343 12.92 -27.08 -12.42
N GLY A 344 13.01 -28.02 -11.46
CA GLY A 344 11.85 -28.68 -10.87
C GLY A 344 10.90 -27.71 -10.20
N ALA A 345 11.41 -26.71 -9.46
CA ALA A 345 10.60 -25.69 -8.81
C ALA A 345 9.86 -24.82 -9.84
N VAL A 346 10.57 -24.28 -10.83
CA VAL A 346 9.98 -23.43 -11.88
C VAL A 346 8.99 -24.22 -12.74
N PHE A 347 9.30 -25.47 -13.06
CA PHE A 347 8.43 -26.33 -13.87
C PHE A 347 7.15 -26.69 -13.14
N SER A 348 7.22 -27.01 -11.84
CA SER A 348 6.02 -27.28 -11.04
C SER A 348 5.12 -26.05 -10.93
N GLU A 349 5.70 -24.87 -10.74
CA GLU A 349 4.97 -23.62 -10.72
C GLU A 349 4.27 -23.34 -12.06
N TYR A 350 4.97 -23.56 -13.19
CA TYR A 350 4.40 -23.43 -14.51
C TYR A 350 3.20 -24.37 -14.74
N ILE A 351 3.30 -25.63 -14.29
CA ILE A 351 2.20 -26.60 -14.38
C ILE A 351 1.01 -26.12 -13.54
N ILE A 352 1.24 -25.74 -12.28
CA ILE A 352 0.17 -25.30 -11.37
C ILE A 352 -0.53 -24.05 -11.93
N ARG A 353 0.25 -23.09 -12.45
CA ARG A 353 -0.29 -21.90 -13.11
C ARG A 353 -1.17 -22.24 -14.32
N THR A 354 -0.70 -23.15 -15.16
CA THR A 354 -1.47 -23.59 -16.34
C THR A 354 -2.76 -24.30 -15.94
N LEU A 355 -2.72 -25.16 -14.93
CA LEU A 355 -3.90 -25.81 -14.39
C LEU A 355 -4.87 -24.80 -13.75
N ALA A 356 -4.37 -23.85 -12.96
CA ALA A 356 -5.19 -22.80 -12.35
C ALA A 356 -5.87 -21.91 -13.43
N SER A 357 -5.17 -21.57 -14.52
CA SER A 357 -5.77 -20.82 -15.63
C SER A 357 -6.87 -21.61 -16.35
N MET A 358 -6.72 -22.92 -16.47
CA MET A 358 -7.74 -23.79 -17.10
C MET A 358 -8.98 -23.99 -16.20
N THR A 359 -8.82 -23.93 -14.89
CA THR A 359 -9.92 -24.09 -13.92
C THR A 359 -10.58 -22.76 -13.52
N GLY A 360 -10.18 -21.64 -14.14
CA GLY A 360 -10.71 -20.32 -13.78
C GLY A 360 -10.21 -19.77 -12.45
N GLY A 361 -9.18 -20.37 -11.86
CA GLY A 361 -8.53 -19.90 -10.64
C GLY A 361 -7.63 -18.70 -10.89
N ASN A 362 -7.35 -17.95 -9.84
CA ASN A 362 -6.43 -16.79 -9.91
C ASN A 362 -4.97 -17.29 -10.00
N ALA A 363 -4.38 -17.22 -11.19
CA ALA A 363 -3.01 -17.67 -11.47
C ALA A 363 -1.91 -16.69 -11.03
N THR A 364 -2.28 -15.49 -10.55
CA THR A 364 -1.31 -14.44 -10.21
C THR A 364 -0.52 -14.70 -8.93
N GLY A 365 -1.03 -15.57 -8.02
CA GLY A 365 -0.33 -15.96 -6.80
C GLY A 365 0.93 -16.80 -7.00
N PHE A 366 1.13 -17.36 -8.20
CA PHE A 366 2.25 -18.25 -8.56
C PHE A 366 3.32 -17.54 -9.41
N LEU A 367 3.61 -16.28 -9.10
CA LEU A 367 4.68 -15.52 -9.74
C LEU A 367 5.96 -15.60 -8.89
N ASN A 368 7.10 -15.14 -9.46
CA ASN A 368 8.38 -15.06 -8.76
C ASN A 368 8.26 -14.21 -7.48
N SER A 369 7.76 -14.82 -6.43
CA SER A 369 7.55 -14.23 -5.12
C SER A 369 8.77 -14.42 -4.21
N VAL A 370 8.82 -13.64 -3.12
CA VAL A 370 9.83 -13.84 -2.06
C VAL A 370 9.80 -15.26 -1.51
N TYR A 371 8.60 -15.85 -1.38
CA TYR A 371 8.43 -17.24 -0.91
C TYR A 371 9.09 -18.24 -1.85
N MET A 372 8.94 -18.08 -3.17
CA MET A 372 9.63 -18.91 -4.16
C MET A 372 11.14 -18.74 -4.06
N GLN A 373 11.64 -17.51 -3.91
CA GLN A 373 13.06 -17.22 -3.80
C GLN A 373 13.68 -17.89 -2.54
N ILE A 374 13.00 -17.81 -1.40
CA ILE A 374 13.38 -18.52 -0.18
C ILE A 374 13.31 -20.04 -0.38
N GLY A 375 12.27 -20.53 -1.05
CA GLY A 375 12.13 -21.93 -1.42
C GLY A 375 13.28 -22.45 -2.29
N ILE A 376 13.74 -21.68 -3.25
CA ILE A 376 14.90 -22.01 -4.09
C ILE A 376 16.17 -22.14 -3.25
N ILE A 377 16.40 -21.21 -2.31
CA ILE A 377 17.58 -21.28 -1.40
C ILE A 377 17.50 -22.56 -0.55
N MET A 378 16.31 -22.90 -0.07
CA MET A 378 16.10 -24.14 0.69
C MET A 378 16.30 -25.40 -0.15
N ILE A 379 15.85 -25.41 -1.41
CA ILE A 379 16.07 -26.51 -2.36
C ILE A 379 17.56 -26.71 -2.64
N ILE A 380 18.34 -25.64 -2.74
CA ILE A 380 19.80 -25.75 -2.89
C ILE A 380 20.40 -26.59 -1.76
N GLY A 381 20.03 -26.30 -0.51
CA GLY A 381 20.50 -27.06 0.66
C GLY A 381 20.03 -28.51 0.66
N LEU A 382 18.77 -28.77 0.34
CA LEU A 382 18.19 -30.13 0.29
C LEU A 382 18.76 -30.96 -0.85
N ALA A 383 18.93 -30.38 -2.05
CA ALA A 383 19.53 -31.05 -3.19
C ALA A 383 21.01 -31.38 -2.92
N ALA A 384 21.75 -30.44 -2.35
CA ALA A 384 23.13 -30.66 -1.95
C ALA A 384 23.26 -31.82 -0.94
N LYS A 385 22.38 -31.89 0.08
CA LYS A 385 22.37 -32.97 1.06
C LYS A 385 22.22 -34.35 0.38
N ASN A 386 21.30 -34.48 -0.56
CA ASN A 386 21.06 -35.74 -1.26
C ASN A 386 22.23 -36.10 -2.18
N ALA A 387 22.80 -35.14 -2.88
CA ALA A 387 23.98 -35.33 -3.74
C ALA A 387 25.23 -35.72 -2.93
N ILE A 388 25.45 -35.06 -1.77
CA ILE A 388 26.56 -35.39 -0.85
C ILE A 388 26.53 -36.87 -0.49
N LEU A 389 25.35 -37.40 -0.09
CA LEU A 389 25.23 -38.81 0.31
C LEU A 389 25.56 -39.79 -0.82
N ILE A 390 25.23 -39.46 -2.07
CA ILE A 390 25.51 -40.31 -3.23
C ILE A 390 27.01 -40.21 -3.59
N VAL A 391 27.56 -39.00 -3.66
CA VAL A 391 28.96 -38.72 -4.04
C VAL A 391 29.92 -39.34 -3.06
N GLU A 392 29.68 -39.21 -1.75
CA GLU A 392 30.51 -39.79 -0.71
C GLU A 392 30.57 -41.34 -0.81
N PHE A 393 29.40 -41.96 -1.00
CA PHE A 393 29.32 -43.42 -1.16
C PHE A 393 29.94 -43.94 -2.47
N ALA A 394 29.86 -43.13 -3.54
CA ALA A 394 30.53 -43.44 -4.79
C ALA A 394 32.09 -43.33 -4.65
N LYS A 395 32.55 -42.24 -4.01
CA LYS A 395 34.00 -42.02 -3.75
C LYS A 395 34.60 -43.16 -2.97
N GLU A 396 34.00 -43.58 -1.87
CA GLU A 396 34.47 -44.72 -1.05
C GLU A 396 34.69 -45.99 -1.88
N ARG A 397 33.85 -46.20 -2.92
CA ARG A 397 33.94 -47.36 -3.81
C ARG A 397 35.01 -47.21 -4.86
N VAL A 398 35.15 -46.02 -5.42
CA VAL A 398 36.25 -45.72 -6.36
C VAL A 398 37.58 -45.86 -5.67
N ASP A 399 37.71 -45.39 -4.44
CA ASP A 399 38.92 -45.53 -3.62
C ASP A 399 39.29 -47.01 -3.33
N LYS A 400 38.26 -47.88 -3.34
CA LYS A 400 38.44 -49.37 -3.25
C LYS A 400 38.69 -50.03 -4.61
N GLY A 401 38.92 -49.29 -5.69
CA GLY A 401 39.28 -49.76 -7.01
C GLY A 401 38.11 -50.12 -7.96
N MET A 402 36.89 -49.69 -7.65
CA MET A 402 35.72 -49.88 -8.55
C MET A 402 35.76 -48.81 -9.66
N ASP A 403 35.25 -49.20 -10.85
CA ASP A 403 35.05 -48.23 -11.93
C ASP A 403 34.10 -47.07 -11.52
N PRO A 404 34.42 -45.82 -11.79
CA PRO A 404 33.63 -44.66 -11.37
C PRO A 404 32.15 -44.72 -11.79
N MET A 405 31.85 -45.20 -13.01
CA MET A 405 30.50 -45.32 -13.50
C MET A 405 29.66 -46.35 -12.73
N ASP A 406 30.25 -47.51 -12.45
CA ASP A 406 29.60 -48.59 -11.68
C ASP A 406 29.43 -48.16 -10.21
N ALA A 407 30.42 -47.49 -9.65
CA ALA A 407 30.39 -46.98 -8.29
C ALA A 407 29.23 -46.01 -8.06
N VAL A 408 28.98 -45.06 -8.99
CA VAL A 408 27.88 -44.07 -8.92
C VAL A 408 26.55 -44.76 -9.04
N VAL A 409 26.35 -45.71 -9.98
CA VAL A 409 25.09 -46.42 -10.17
C VAL A 409 24.75 -47.25 -8.93
N ILE A 410 25.74 -47.94 -8.34
CA ILE A 410 25.51 -48.73 -7.13
C ILE A 410 25.24 -47.85 -5.92
N ALA A 411 25.96 -46.73 -5.78
CA ALA A 411 25.72 -45.72 -4.71
C ALA A 411 24.32 -45.16 -4.79
N ALA A 412 23.87 -44.76 -5.99
CA ALA A 412 22.51 -44.24 -6.22
C ALA A 412 21.42 -45.28 -5.86
N LYS A 413 21.57 -46.54 -6.28
CA LYS A 413 20.63 -47.62 -5.94
C LYS A 413 20.53 -47.87 -4.43
N LEU A 414 21.63 -47.89 -3.73
CA LEU A 414 21.69 -48.14 -2.28
C LEU A 414 21.12 -46.97 -1.46
N ARG A 415 21.36 -45.75 -1.93
CA ARG A 415 20.92 -44.52 -1.25
C ARG A 415 19.50 -44.08 -1.64
N LEU A 416 18.90 -44.65 -2.68
CA LEU A 416 17.57 -44.26 -3.13
C LEU A 416 16.52 -44.38 -2.01
N ARG A 417 16.52 -45.52 -1.29
CA ARG A 417 15.56 -45.74 -0.20
C ARG A 417 15.72 -44.75 0.97
N PRO A 418 16.91 -44.56 1.54
CA PRO A 418 17.15 -43.50 2.55
C PRO A 418 16.77 -42.11 2.09
N ILE A 419 17.07 -41.72 0.83
CA ILE A 419 16.74 -40.41 0.28
C ILE A 419 15.23 -40.24 0.21
N LEU A 420 14.50 -41.21 -0.32
CA LEU A 420 13.02 -41.19 -0.35
C LEU A 420 12.41 -41.07 1.06
N MET A 421 12.96 -41.81 2.04
CA MET A 421 12.49 -41.73 3.43
C MET A 421 12.74 -40.38 4.10
N THR A 422 13.70 -39.60 3.63
CA THR A 422 14.01 -38.28 4.18
C THR A 422 13.39 -37.13 3.37
N ALA A 423 12.84 -37.42 2.19
CA ALA A 423 12.19 -36.46 1.31
C ALA A 423 10.66 -36.41 1.51
N PHE A 424 10.08 -37.51 2.00
CA PHE A 424 8.69 -37.65 2.41
C PHE A 424 8.55 -37.74 3.93
#